data_aed17b229665fcef3c87648c8dc86cda
#
_entry.id   aed17b229665fcef3c87648c8dc86cda
#
_cell.length_a   1.000
_cell.length_b   1.000
_cell.length_c   1.000
_cell.angle_alpha   90.00
_cell.angle_beta   90.00
_cell.angle_gamma   90.00
#
_symmetry.space_group_name_H-M   'P 1'
#
loop_
_entity.id
_entity.type
_entity.pdbx_description
1 polymer ?
#
loop_
_entity_poly.entity_id
_entity_poly.type
_entity_poly.pdbx_seq_one_letter_code
_entity_poly.pdbx_strand_id
1 'polypeptide(L)'
;ASYERLACLTREFVHADARREALRALSPADVQARVAALLTAPGGVEANMYVGGNLAAAEAVSLFDQLVAALRAPPAVPDAARAVAECVLLAEATWAVRALPARNADDANCAVQAYWQLGPNEPKLNALMSLLEHIMYEPLFDALRTKQQLGYSVYVSARNTNQVLGLLIGVVSATATPAAIEEAVARFLVGFLDSLDSMPPDAYARNVAACAANRLVDDHNMQEEATRHFAEIEEGLYEFGRAELEAAAIHLVTQAELARWARDTMLPPATGGGAAAGGAARGRRLSVHVYKGALSVGPPPEGSTPIDDPAAHKAALAAHKPTRNPLPPVAAAH
;
A
#
# COMPACT_ATOMS: atom_id res chain seq x y z
N ALA A 1 13.96 -0.21 -2.44
CA ALA A 1 13.15 -0.70 -1.31
C ALA A 1 11.70 -1.01 -1.71
N SER A 2 10.99 -0.08 -2.36
CA SER A 2 9.55 -0.27 -2.68
C SER A 2 9.27 -1.49 -3.55
N TYR A 3 10.10 -1.76 -4.57
CA TYR A 3 9.98 -2.96 -5.41
C TYR A 3 10.15 -4.25 -4.61
N GLU A 4 11.11 -4.28 -3.68
CA GLU A 4 11.35 -5.44 -2.84
C GLU A 4 10.21 -5.69 -1.87
N ARG A 5 9.62 -4.63 -1.32
CA ARG A 5 8.42 -4.73 -0.50
C ARG A 5 7.26 -5.36 -1.29
N LEU A 6 6.99 -4.89 -2.50
CA LEU A 6 5.96 -5.47 -3.36
C LEU A 6 6.28 -6.91 -3.76
N ALA A 7 7.56 -7.24 -4.00
CA ALA A 7 7.99 -8.60 -4.29
C ALA A 7 7.69 -9.56 -3.13
N CYS A 8 7.72 -9.08 -1.89
CA CYS A 8 7.39 -9.87 -0.70
C CYS A 8 5.88 -9.93 -0.42
N LEU A 9 5.07 -8.99 -0.93
CA LEU A 9 3.65 -8.86 -0.57
C LEU A 9 2.69 -9.24 -1.69
N THR A 10 3.03 -9.03 -2.95
CA THR A 10 2.14 -9.33 -4.08
C THR A 10 2.44 -10.71 -4.64
N ARG A 11 1.45 -11.61 -4.63
CA ARG A 11 1.65 -13.03 -5.00
C ARG A 11 2.26 -13.19 -6.39
N GLU A 12 1.76 -12.48 -7.37
CA GLU A 12 2.16 -12.60 -8.78
C GLU A 12 3.13 -11.50 -9.24
N PHE A 13 3.84 -10.90 -8.27
CA PHE A 13 4.81 -9.86 -8.59
C PHE A 13 6.00 -10.42 -9.36
N VAL A 14 6.22 -9.91 -10.57
CA VAL A 14 7.40 -10.21 -11.38
C VAL A 14 8.45 -9.14 -11.17
N HIS A 15 9.59 -9.52 -10.61
CA HIS A 15 10.68 -8.61 -10.30
C HIS A 15 11.24 -7.93 -11.58
N ALA A 16 11.70 -6.68 -11.46
CA ALA A 16 12.20 -5.91 -12.60
C ALA A 16 13.35 -6.60 -13.35
N ASP A 17 14.19 -7.35 -12.63
CA ASP A 17 15.30 -8.09 -13.27
C ASP A 17 14.80 -9.25 -14.13
N ALA A 18 13.80 -10.00 -13.65
CA ALA A 18 13.16 -11.06 -14.44
C ALA A 18 12.45 -10.49 -15.68
N ARG A 19 11.78 -9.32 -15.53
CA ARG A 19 11.17 -8.63 -16.68
C ARG A 19 12.23 -8.17 -17.69
N ARG A 20 13.35 -7.63 -17.23
CA ARG A 20 14.46 -7.20 -18.10
C ARG A 20 15.07 -8.38 -18.85
N GLU A 21 15.25 -9.51 -18.19
CA GLU A 21 15.78 -10.72 -18.82
C GLU A 21 14.80 -11.27 -19.87
N ALA A 22 13.53 -11.34 -19.55
CA ALA A 22 12.50 -11.73 -20.51
C ALA A 22 12.47 -10.81 -21.73
N LEU A 23 12.54 -9.48 -21.52
CA LEU A 23 12.54 -8.50 -22.60
C LEU A 23 13.74 -8.64 -23.55
N ARG A 24 14.91 -9.07 -23.07
CA ARG A 24 16.08 -9.31 -23.92
C ARG A 24 15.90 -10.50 -24.87
N ALA A 25 15.09 -11.46 -24.48
CA ALA A 25 14.81 -12.65 -25.27
C ALA A 25 13.67 -12.47 -26.27
N LEU A 26 12.86 -11.41 -26.17
CA LEU A 26 11.71 -11.17 -27.02
C LEU A 26 12.07 -10.46 -28.32
N SER A 27 11.52 -10.95 -29.44
CA SER A 27 11.54 -10.27 -30.74
C SER A 27 10.25 -9.43 -30.93
N PRO A 28 10.24 -8.47 -31.88
CA PRO A 28 9.00 -7.76 -32.24
C PRO A 28 7.87 -8.70 -32.69
N ALA A 29 8.20 -9.82 -33.33
CA ALA A 29 7.22 -10.82 -33.76
C ALA A 29 6.55 -11.51 -32.56
N ASP A 30 7.32 -11.81 -31.49
CA ASP A 30 6.76 -12.41 -30.28
C ASP A 30 5.76 -11.45 -29.59
N VAL A 31 6.06 -10.15 -29.56
CA VAL A 31 5.15 -9.14 -29.02
C VAL A 31 3.89 -9.04 -29.86
N GLN A 32 4.00 -9.00 -31.19
CA GLN A 32 2.84 -8.99 -32.09
C GLN A 32 1.97 -10.23 -31.93
N ALA A 33 2.57 -11.42 -31.87
CA ALA A 33 1.87 -12.67 -31.67
C ALA A 33 1.15 -12.68 -30.31
N ARG A 34 1.77 -12.15 -29.27
CA ARG A 34 1.15 -12.06 -27.93
C ARG A 34 -0.03 -11.09 -27.90
N VAL A 35 0.09 -9.92 -28.53
CA VAL A 35 -1.02 -8.96 -28.66
C VAL A 35 -2.20 -9.60 -29.43
N ALA A 36 -1.93 -10.25 -30.55
CA ALA A 36 -2.96 -10.96 -31.29
C ALA A 36 -3.65 -12.04 -30.44
N ALA A 37 -2.87 -12.83 -29.68
CA ALA A 37 -3.40 -13.86 -28.79
C ALA A 37 -4.26 -13.28 -27.66
N LEU A 38 -3.92 -12.11 -27.10
CA LEU A 38 -4.74 -11.44 -26.09
C LEU A 38 -6.11 -11.03 -26.65
N LEU A 39 -6.14 -10.48 -27.87
CA LEU A 39 -7.38 -10.02 -28.51
C LEU A 39 -8.26 -11.19 -29.03
N THR A 40 -7.72 -12.40 -29.09
CA THR A 40 -8.45 -13.59 -29.50
C THR A 40 -8.59 -14.63 -28.39
N ALA A 41 -8.32 -14.25 -27.14
CA ALA A 41 -8.33 -15.15 -26.01
C ALA A 41 -9.69 -15.84 -25.83
N PRO A 42 -9.74 -17.19 -25.79
CA PRO A 42 -11.03 -17.92 -25.71
C PRO A 42 -11.76 -17.69 -24.38
N GLY A 43 -11.04 -17.22 -23.35
CA GLY A 43 -11.60 -16.86 -22.04
C GLY A 43 -12.31 -15.50 -21.98
N GLY A 44 -12.25 -14.70 -23.05
CA GLY A 44 -12.78 -13.34 -23.08
C GLY A 44 -11.79 -12.27 -22.64
N VAL A 45 -12.23 -11.02 -22.69
CA VAL A 45 -11.46 -9.82 -22.27
C VAL A 45 -12.30 -9.00 -21.31
N GLU A 46 -11.71 -8.52 -20.23
CA GLU A 46 -12.30 -7.46 -19.41
C GLU A 46 -11.82 -6.10 -19.94
N ALA A 47 -12.77 -5.23 -20.25
CA ALA A 47 -12.49 -3.87 -20.66
C ALA A 47 -13.30 -2.89 -19.79
N ASN A 48 -12.60 -1.94 -19.17
CA ASN A 48 -13.21 -0.87 -18.40
C ASN A 48 -12.83 0.46 -19.04
N MET A 49 -13.79 1.35 -19.23
CA MET A 49 -13.56 2.69 -19.74
C MET A 49 -14.21 3.71 -18.80
N TYR A 50 -13.42 4.66 -18.37
CA TYR A 50 -13.92 5.86 -17.71
C TYR A 50 -13.95 7.00 -18.74
N VAL A 51 -15.04 7.72 -18.77
CA VAL A 51 -15.20 8.91 -19.63
C VAL A 51 -15.58 10.08 -18.75
N GLY A 52 -14.72 11.07 -18.70
CA GLY A 52 -14.98 12.35 -18.02
C GLY A 52 -14.94 13.50 -19.01
N GLY A 53 -15.76 14.54 -18.79
CA GLY A 53 -15.75 15.76 -19.59
C GLY A 53 -17.10 16.08 -20.26
N ASN A 54 -17.06 16.83 -21.33
CA ASN A 54 -18.25 17.34 -21.99
C ASN A 54 -18.83 16.34 -23.02
N LEU A 55 -19.23 15.17 -22.52
CA LEU A 55 -19.84 14.09 -23.33
C LEU A 55 -21.11 13.60 -22.63
N ALA A 56 -22.16 13.35 -23.43
CA ALA A 56 -23.35 12.70 -22.89
C ALA A 56 -23.11 11.21 -22.67
N ALA A 57 -23.82 10.59 -21.71
CA ALA A 57 -23.69 9.18 -21.40
C ALA A 57 -23.88 8.27 -22.62
N ALA A 58 -24.85 8.59 -23.50
CA ALA A 58 -25.08 7.84 -24.72
C ALA A 58 -23.90 7.91 -25.72
N GLU A 59 -23.20 9.04 -25.77
CA GLU A 59 -22.01 9.20 -26.60
C GLU A 59 -20.85 8.36 -26.05
N ALA A 60 -20.67 8.35 -24.72
CA ALA A 60 -19.66 7.52 -24.06
C ALA A 60 -19.89 6.04 -24.33
N VAL A 61 -21.12 5.54 -24.21
CA VAL A 61 -21.49 4.16 -24.54
C VAL A 61 -21.20 3.86 -26.00
N SER A 62 -21.61 4.75 -26.93
CA SER A 62 -21.36 4.57 -28.36
C SER A 62 -19.85 4.50 -28.68
N LEU A 63 -19.02 5.34 -28.03
CA LEU A 63 -17.57 5.29 -28.20
C LEU A 63 -16.98 3.97 -27.71
N PHE A 64 -17.46 3.48 -26.58
CA PHE A 64 -17.03 2.20 -26.04
C PHE A 64 -17.38 1.05 -26.99
N ASP A 65 -18.61 1.00 -27.49
CA ASP A 65 -19.07 -0.03 -28.44
C ASP A 65 -18.24 0.00 -29.74
N GLN A 66 -17.94 1.18 -30.28
CA GLN A 66 -17.09 1.35 -31.44
C GLN A 66 -15.67 0.85 -31.19
N LEU A 67 -15.10 1.14 -30.01
CA LEU A 67 -13.78 0.64 -29.61
C LEU A 67 -13.75 -0.88 -29.53
N VAL A 68 -14.72 -1.48 -28.84
CA VAL A 68 -14.85 -2.94 -28.71
C VAL A 68 -15.00 -3.61 -30.07
N ALA A 69 -15.83 -3.04 -30.96
CA ALA A 69 -16.00 -3.55 -32.32
C ALA A 69 -14.72 -3.42 -33.16
N ALA A 70 -14.01 -2.28 -33.07
CA ALA A 70 -12.76 -2.05 -33.80
C ALA A 70 -11.65 -3.00 -33.36
N LEU A 71 -11.55 -3.30 -32.06
CA LEU A 71 -10.62 -4.25 -31.48
C LEU A 71 -11.00 -5.71 -31.79
N ARG A 72 -12.20 -5.96 -32.31
CA ARG A 72 -12.76 -7.31 -32.47
C ARG A 72 -12.64 -8.12 -31.17
N ALA A 73 -12.87 -7.45 -30.05
CA ALA A 73 -12.68 -8.03 -28.74
C ALA A 73 -13.57 -9.28 -28.55
N PRO A 74 -13.06 -10.35 -27.97
CA PRO A 74 -13.86 -11.50 -27.60
C PRO A 74 -14.89 -11.12 -26.51
N PRO A 75 -15.87 -11.99 -26.22
CA PRO A 75 -16.85 -11.74 -25.16
C PRO A 75 -16.18 -11.40 -23.84
N ALA A 76 -16.90 -10.65 -22.98
CA ALA A 76 -16.40 -10.28 -21.66
C ALA A 76 -16.09 -11.51 -20.81
N VAL A 77 -15.02 -11.42 -20.04
CA VAL A 77 -14.66 -12.47 -19.07
C VAL A 77 -15.77 -12.56 -18.01
N PRO A 78 -16.30 -13.76 -17.71
CA PRO A 78 -17.23 -13.92 -16.58
C PRO A 78 -16.59 -13.47 -15.27
N ASP A 79 -17.36 -12.86 -14.36
CA ASP A 79 -16.86 -12.34 -13.08
C ASP A 79 -16.06 -13.37 -12.28
N ALA A 80 -16.50 -14.62 -12.26
CA ALA A 80 -15.80 -15.71 -11.58
C ALA A 80 -14.43 -16.08 -12.18
N ALA A 81 -14.15 -15.68 -13.43
CA ALA A 81 -12.90 -15.98 -14.14
C ALA A 81 -11.94 -14.78 -14.20
N ARG A 82 -12.33 -13.64 -13.63
CA ARG A 82 -11.46 -12.44 -13.58
C ARG A 82 -10.25 -12.68 -12.69
N ALA A 83 -9.07 -12.41 -13.25
CA ALA A 83 -7.85 -12.43 -12.48
C ALA A 83 -7.81 -11.22 -11.55
N VAL A 84 -7.52 -11.46 -10.27
CA VAL A 84 -7.28 -10.42 -9.28
C VAL A 84 -5.89 -10.59 -8.71
N ALA A 85 -5.16 -9.48 -8.60
CA ALA A 85 -3.87 -9.51 -7.94
C ALA A 85 -4.05 -9.74 -6.43
N GLU A 86 -3.38 -10.77 -5.88
CA GLU A 86 -3.51 -11.15 -4.48
C GLU A 86 -2.39 -10.52 -3.64
N CYS A 87 -2.72 -10.06 -2.44
CA CYS A 87 -1.73 -9.68 -1.42
C CYS A 87 -1.57 -10.82 -0.42
N VAL A 88 -0.32 -11.24 -0.14
CA VAL A 88 -0.09 -12.21 0.92
C VAL A 88 -0.24 -11.54 2.30
N LEU A 89 -0.79 -12.28 3.25
CA LEU A 89 -0.93 -11.81 4.63
C LEU A 89 0.29 -12.30 5.42
N LEU A 90 1.05 -11.35 5.93
CA LEU A 90 2.16 -11.65 6.83
C LEU A 90 1.63 -12.37 8.07
N ALA A 91 2.39 -13.29 8.61
CA ALA A 91 2.02 -13.97 9.84
C ALA A 91 1.96 -12.98 11.02
N GLU A 92 1.04 -13.24 11.96
CA GLU A 92 0.91 -12.41 13.16
C GLU A 92 2.13 -12.49 14.04
N ALA A 93 2.41 -11.42 14.77
CA ALA A 93 3.55 -11.31 15.68
C ALA A 93 4.91 -11.62 15.01
N THR A 94 5.04 -11.35 13.71
CA THR A 94 6.29 -11.55 12.97
C THR A 94 6.90 -10.24 12.50
N TRP A 95 8.21 -10.22 12.50
CA TRP A 95 9.02 -9.20 11.85
C TRP A 95 9.88 -9.85 10.78
N ALA A 96 9.46 -9.76 9.53
CA ALA A 96 10.20 -10.25 8.38
C ALA A 96 11.14 -9.17 7.85
N VAL A 97 12.36 -9.54 7.44
CA VAL A 97 13.37 -8.59 6.93
C VAL A 97 13.93 -9.06 5.60
N ARG A 98 13.78 -8.23 4.58
CA ARG A 98 14.45 -8.36 3.29
C ARG A 98 15.65 -7.42 3.25
N ALA A 99 16.87 -7.95 3.30
CA ALA A 99 18.11 -7.18 3.24
C ALA A 99 18.85 -7.45 1.93
N LEU A 100 19.33 -6.38 1.27
CA LEU A 100 20.03 -6.49 -0.01
C LEU A 100 20.98 -5.30 -0.22
N PRO A 101 22.03 -5.47 -1.05
CA PRO A 101 22.87 -4.34 -1.46
C PRO A 101 22.10 -3.41 -2.41
N ALA A 102 22.52 -2.16 -2.50
CA ALA A 102 22.07 -1.24 -3.54
C ALA A 102 22.42 -1.80 -4.92
N ARG A 103 21.53 -1.61 -5.89
CA ARG A 103 21.77 -2.06 -7.28
C ARG A 103 22.89 -1.29 -7.96
N ASN A 104 23.02 -0.01 -7.63
CA ASN A 104 24.16 0.80 -8.03
C ASN A 104 25.23 0.69 -6.95
N ALA A 105 26.39 0.14 -7.30
CA ALA A 105 27.53 0.00 -6.39
C ALA A 105 28.06 1.36 -5.88
N ASP A 106 27.84 2.43 -6.65
CA ASP A 106 28.25 3.80 -6.31
C ASP A 106 27.20 4.55 -5.46
N ASP A 107 26.05 3.90 -5.14
CA ASP A 107 25.03 4.55 -4.31
C ASP A 107 25.58 4.75 -2.89
N ALA A 108 25.61 6.01 -2.46
CA ALA A 108 26.09 6.41 -1.15
C ALA A 108 25.04 6.26 -0.05
N ASN A 109 23.79 5.88 -0.39
CA ASN A 109 22.69 5.86 0.54
C ASN A 109 22.30 4.46 0.96
N CYS A 110 22.04 4.30 2.26
CA CYS A 110 21.22 3.22 2.79
C CYS A 110 19.74 3.63 2.75
N ALA A 111 18.84 2.68 2.61
CA ALA A 111 17.41 2.93 2.71
C ALA A 111 16.73 1.84 3.55
N VAL A 112 15.79 2.27 4.39
CA VAL A 112 14.92 1.39 5.14
C VAL A 112 13.47 1.74 4.83
N GLN A 113 12.67 0.71 4.58
CA GLN A 113 11.21 0.78 4.63
C GLN A 113 10.72 -0.16 5.73
N ALA A 114 10.28 0.39 6.84
CA ALA A 114 9.59 -0.33 7.89
C ALA A 114 8.07 -0.28 7.61
N TYR A 115 7.47 -1.42 7.34
CA TYR A 115 6.08 -1.56 6.92
C TYR A 115 5.31 -2.44 7.90
N TRP A 116 4.17 -1.95 8.36
CA TRP A 116 3.20 -2.69 9.16
C TRP A 116 1.98 -3.00 8.31
N GLN A 117 1.72 -4.29 8.09
CA GLN A 117 0.51 -4.74 7.41
C GLN A 117 -0.64 -4.76 8.41
N LEU A 118 -1.69 -4.01 8.09
CA LEU A 118 -2.80 -3.78 9.00
C LEU A 118 -3.95 -4.79 8.81
N GLY A 119 -4.27 -5.10 7.56
CA GLY A 119 -5.34 -6.03 7.21
C GLY A 119 -6.15 -5.58 6.00
N PRO A 120 -7.26 -6.28 5.68
CA PRO A 120 -8.14 -5.89 4.58
C PRO A 120 -8.67 -4.46 4.72
N ASN A 121 -8.89 -3.80 3.57
CA ASN A 121 -9.38 -2.42 3.53
C ASN A 121 -10.84 -2.35 4.00
N GLU A 122 -11.01 -2.02 5.27
CA GLU A 122 -12.30 -1.76 5.90
C GLU A 122 -12.38 -0.27 6.32
N PRO A 123 -13.55 0.37 6.28
CA PRO A 123 -13.68 1.81 6.55
C PRO A 123 -13.09 2.22 7.90
N LYS A 124 -13.30 1.43 8.95
CA LYS A 124 -12.77 1.71 10.29
C LYS A 124 -11.25 1.60 10.34
N LEU A 125 -10.67 0.57 9.73
CA LEU A 125 -9.23 0.37 9.67
C LEU A 125 -8.55 1.48 8.86
N ASN A 126 -9.19 1.90 7.76
CA ASN A 126 -8.73 3.03 6.95
C ASN A 126 -8.75 4.32 7.77
N ALA A 127 -9.80 4.60 8.53
CA ALA A 127 -9.90 5.77 9.39
C ALA A 127 -8.80 5.79 10.48
N LEU A 128 -8.56 4.66 11.15
CA LEU A 128 -7.48 4.52 12.16
C LEU A 128 -6.11 4.77 11.53
N MET A 129 -5.82 4.15 10.38
CA MET A 129 -4.57 4.31 9.65
C MET A 129 -4.35 5.75 9.20
N SER A 130 -5.36 6.36 8.60
CA SER A 130 -5.27 7.73 8.07
C SER A 130 -5.06 8.76 9.16
N LEU A 131 -5.77 8.60 10.28
CA LEU A 131 -5.62 9.51 11.43
C LEU A 131 -4.25 9.32 12.10
N LEU A 132 -3.76 8.08 12.23
CA LEU A 132 -2.43 7.83 12.77
C LEU A 132 -1.34 8.42 11.86
N GLU A 133 -1.43 8.23 10.55
CA GLU A 133 -0.52 8.84 9.56
C GLU A 133 -0.50 10.36 9.69
N HIS A 134 -1.69 10.98 9.74
CA HIS A 134 -1.85 12.42 9.84
C HIS A 134 -1.18 12.98 11.11
N ILE A 135 -1.43 12.37 12.26
CA ILE A 135 -0.85 12.82 13.55
C ILE A 135 0.66 12.54 13.62
N MET A 136 1.13 11.46 13.02
CA MET A 136 2.54 11.04 13.06
C MET A 136 3.44 11.85 12.13
N TYR A 137 2.91 12.41 11.05
CA TYR A 137 3.69 13.00 9.95
C TYR A 137 4.70 14.05 10.43
N GLU A 138 4.23 15.08 11.08
CA GLU A 138 5.10 16.18 11.58
C GLU A 138 6.05 15.72 12.70
N PRO A 139 5.61 14.99 13.75
CA PRO A 139 6.51 14.50 14.80
C PRO A 139 7.61 13.57 14.27
N LEU A 140 7.29 12.70 13.29
CA LEU A 140 8.27 11.80 12.67
C LEU A 140 9.35 12.59 11.93
N PHE A 141 8.91 13.55 11.12
CA PHE A 141 9.81 14.39 10.34
C PHE A 141 10.73 15.23 11.26
N ASP A 142 10.17 15.86 12.28
CA ASP A 142 10.94 16.64 13.25
C ASP A 142 11.97 15.77 13.99
N ALA A 143 11.55 14.60 14.49
CA ALA A 143 12.42 13.73 15.27
C ALA A 143 13.54 13.12 14.44
N LEU A 144 13.25 12.55 13.29
CA LEU A 144 14.22 11.77 12.52
C LEU A 144 15.03 12.62 11.53
N ARG A 145 14.38 13.61 10.88
CA ARG A 145 15.05 14.46 9.91
C ARG A 145 15.67 15.70 10.56
N THR A 146 14.88 16.45 11.35
CA THR A 146 15.35 17.75 11.86
C THR A 146 16.31 17.57 13.03
N LYS A 147 15.94 16.80 14.05
CA LYS A 147 16.73 16.62 15.28
C LYS A 147 17.85 15.61 15.12
N GLN A 148 17.57 14.43 14.58
CA GLN A 148 18.57 13.36 14.44
C GLN A 148 19.37 13.42 13.14
N GLN A 149 18.93 14.22 12.16
CA GLN A 149 19.58 14.39 10.84
C GLN A 149 19.91 13.08 10.16
N LEU A 150 19.03 12.07 10.30
CA LEU A 150 19.26 10.74 9.74
C LEU A 150 19.36 10.73 8.23
N GLY A 151 18.63 11.65 7.54
CA GLY A 151 18.69 11.71 6.09
C GLY A 151 17.75 12.75 5.50
N TYR A 152 17.87 12.96 4.20
CA TYR A 152 17.03 13.91 3.48
C TYR A 152 15.58 13.43 3.33
N SER A 153 15.39 12.13 3.10
CA SER A 153 14.08 11.54 2.87
C SER A 153 13.65 10.77 4.11
N VAL A 154 12.70 11.34 4.85
CA VAL A 154 12.01 10.73 6.00
C VAL A 154 10.52 10.95 5.80
N TYR A 155 9.73 9.88 5.81
CA TYR A 155 8.29 9.97 5.59
C TYR A 155 7.53 8.82 6.23
N VAL A 156 6.29 9.07 6.59
CA VAL A 156 5.28 8.05 6.86
C VAL A 156 4.27 8.06 5.70
N SER A 157 3.71 6.93 5.35
CA SER A 157 2.73 6.85 4.28
C SER A 157 1.83 5.63 4.42
N ALA A 158 0.53 5.87 4.30
CA ALA A 158 -0.45 4.83 4.09
C ALA A 158 -0.20 4.08 2.77
N ARG A 159 -0.47 2.81 2.77
CA ARG A 159 -0.38 1.93 1.59
C ARG A 159 -1.62 1.06 1.49
N ASN A 160 -2.15 0.98 0.29
CA ASN A 160 -3.10 -0.03 -0.11
C ASN A 160 -2.41 -0.96 -1.13
N THR A 161 -2.33 -2.24 -0.83
CA THR A 161 -1.73 -3.23 -1.74
C THR A 161 -2.78 -4.30 -1.98
N ASN A 162 -3.44 -4.23 -3.12
CA ASN A 162 -4.52 -5.15 -3.50
C ASN A 162 -5.55 -5.31 -2.36
N GLN A 163 -6.11 -4.19 -1.90
CA GLN A 163 -7.08 -4.08 -0.80
C GLN A 163 -6.56 -4.55 0.58
N VAL A 164 -5.25 -4.64 0.77
CA VAL A 164 -4.65 -4.81 2.10
C VAL A 164 -3.97 -3.51 2.51
N LEU A 165 -4.44 -2.93 3.60
CA LEU A 165 -3.91 -1.69 4.16
C LEU A 165 -2.60 -1.94 4.90
N GLY A 166 -1.75 -0.93 4.92
CA GLY A 166 -0.53 -0.91 5.68
C GLY A 166 0.02 0.49 5.88
N LEU A 167 0.81 0.65 6.92
CA LEU A 167 1.52 1.88 7.23
C LEU A 167 3.02 1.68 7.00
N LEU A 168 3.65 2.63 6.33
CA LEU A 168 5.05 2.59 5.95
C LEU A 168 5.79 3.78 6.52
N ILE A 169 6.90 3.53 7.24
CA ILE A 169 7.91 4.54 7.55
C ILE A 169 9.11 4.29 6.66
N GLY A 170 9.52 5.31 5.90
CA GLY A 170 10.67 5.25 5.00
C GLY A 170 11.74 6.24 5.37
N VAL A 171 13.00 5.78 5.38
CA VAL A 171 14.18 6.63 5.63
C VAL A 171 15.25 6.30 4.60
N VAL A 172 15.83 7.36 4.00
CA VAL A 172 17.01 7.26 3.12
C VAL A 172 18.13 8.08 3.74
N SER A 173 19.27 7.46 4.00
CA SER A 173 20.39 8.05 4.72
C SER A 173 21.74 7.78 4.06
N ALA A 174 22.54 8.80 3.92
CA ALA A 174 23.95 8.67 3.50
C ALA A 174 24.88 8.29 4.66
N THR A 175 24.48 8.57 5.90
CA THR A 175 25.31 8.46 7.10
C THR A 175 24.97 7.25 7.97
N ALA A 176 23.68 6.93 8.13
CA ALA A 176 23.21 5.86 9.01
C ALA A 176 23.12 4.52 8.28
N THR A 177 23.42 3.43 8.98
CA THR A 177 23.20 2.06 8.52
C THR A 177 21.73 1.68 8.68
N PRO A 178 21.23 0.64 7.96
CA PRO A 178 19.86 0.16 8.15
C PRO A 178 19.53 -0.21 9.59
N ALA A 179 20.47 -0.82 10.34
CA ALA A 179 20.27 -1.14 11.76
C ALA A 179 20.08 0.13 12.62
N ALA A 180 20.90 1.16 12.40
CA ALA A 180 20.77 2.42 13.12
C ALA A 180 19.46 3.15 12.80
N ILE A 181 19.00 3.07 11.55
CA ILE A 181 17.70 3.62 11.13
C ILE A 181 16.55 2.90 11.84
N GLU A 182 16.57 1.55 11.86
CA GLU A 182 15.55 0.74 12.55
C GLU A 182 15.47 1.07 14.04
N GLU A 183 16.61 1.21 14.70
CA GLU A 183 16.67 1.59 16.11
C GLU A 183 16.11 2.99 16.35
N ALA A 184 16.41 3.95 15.46
CA ALA A 184 15.88 5.30 15.57
C ALA A 184 14.36 5.33 15.36
N VAL A 185 13.83 4.57 14.41
CA VAL A 185 12.38 4.41 14.20
C VAL A 185 11.71 3.78 15.41
N ALA A 186 12.32 2.72 15.99
CA ALA A 186 11.76 2.08 17.18
C ALA A 186 11.70 3.02 18.38
N ARG A 187 12.78 3.78 18.65
CA ARG A 187 12.79 4.79 19.72
C ARG A 187 11.75 5.89 19.48
N PHE A 188 11.63 6.36 18.24
CA PHE A 188 10.61 7.35 17.88
C PHE A 188 9.20 6.83 18.20
N LEU A 189 8.88 5.60 17.76
CA LEU A 189 7.54 5.03 17.96
C LEU A 189 7.14 4.95 19.42
N VAL A 190 8.04 4.55 20.31
CA VAL A 190 7.76 4.51 21.76
C VAL A 190 7.38 5.91 22.27
N GLY A 191 8.22 6.91 22.04
CA GLY A 191 7.95 8.27 22.49
C GLY A 191 6.72 8.92 21.83
N PHE A 192 6.48 8.63 20.56
CA PHE A 192 5.31 9.12 19.84
C PHE A 192 4.00 8.55 20.42
N LEU A 193 3.96 7.25 20.68
CA LEU A 193 2.77 6.60 21.23
C LEU A 193 2.47 7.08 22.66
N ASP A 194 3.51 7.38 23.48
CA ASP A 194 3.32 8.01 24.79
C ASP A 194 2.75 9.43 24.65
N SER A 195 3.21 10.18 23.64
CA SER A 195 2.68 11.51 23.35
C SER A 195 1.24 11.48 22.84
N LEU A 196 0.87 10.43 22.08
CA LEU A 196 -0.49 10.24 21.59
C LEU A 196 -1.46 9.97 22.75
N ASP A 197 -1.06 9.15 23.74
CA ASP A 197 -1.87 8.88 24.93
C ASP A 197 -2.10 10.16 25.77
N SER A 198 -1.08 11.02 25.88
CA SER A 198 -1.12 12.23 26.68
C SER A 198 -1.55 13.49 25.91
N MET A 199 -1.93 13.35 24.64
CA MET A 199 -2.35 14.48 23.81
C MET A 199 -3.59 15.16 24.40
N PRO A 200 -3.61 16.52 24.53
CA PRO A 200 -4.78 17.23 24.99
C PRO A 200 -6.02 16.96 24.10
N PRO A 201 -7.22 16.79 24.71
CA PRO A 201 -8.43 16.45 23.94
C PRO A 201 -8.77 17.44 22.81
N ASP A 202 -8.51 18.73 23.01
CA ASP A 202 -8.70 19.76 22.01
C ASP A 202 -7.70 19.66 20.84
N ALA A 203 -6.46 19.25 21.13
CA ALA A 203 -5.46 18.97 20.10
C ALA A 203 -5.84 17.74 19.28
N TYR A 204 -6.30 16.68 19.95
CA TYR A 204 -6.81 15.49 19.25
C TYR A 204 -8.00 15.82 18.36
N ALA A 205 -8.98 16.57 18.87
CA ALA A 205 -10.15 16.99 18.09
C ALA A 205 -9.79 17.81 16.85
N ARG A 206 -8.78 18.69 16.95
CA ARG A 206 -8.25 19.44 15.79
C ARG A 206 -7.63 18.50 14.74
N ASN A 207 -6.87 17.50 15.15
CA ASN A 207 -6.30 16.51 14.21
C ASN A 207 -7.39 15.69 13.51
N VAL A 208 -8.42 15.25 14.24
CA VAL A 208 -9.57 14.55 13.67
C VAL A 208 -10.26 15.42 12.61
N ALA A 209 -10.57 16.67 12.95
CA ALA A 209 -11.23 17.59 12.03
C ALA A 209 -10.37 17.89 10.79
N ALA A 210 -9.07 18.12 10.97
CA ALA A 210 -8.15 18.36 9.85
C ALA A 210 -7.99 17.13 8.94
N CYS A 211 -7.87 15.94 9.53
CA CYS A 211 -7.75 14.70 8.78
C CYS A 211 -9.03 14.41 7.96
N ALA A 212 -10.21 14.58 8.55
CA ALA A 212 -11.47 14.42 7.86
C ALA A 212 -11.65 15.46 6.74
N ALA A 213 -11.34 16.74 7.00
CA ALA A 213 -11.41 17.80 6.00
C ALA A 213 -10.48 17.53 4.80
N ASN A 214 -9.28 16.98 5.04
CA ASN A 214 -8.35 16.62 3.95
C ASN A 214 -8.92 15.55 3.01
N ARG A 215 -9.85 14.70 3.48
CA ARG A 215 -10.54 13.71 2.63
C ARG A 215 -11.59 14.35 1.72
N LEU A 216 -12.13 15.48 2.13
CA LEU A 216 -13.22 16.19 1.43
C LEU A 216 -12.72 17.35 0.57
N VAL A 217 -11.41 17.46 0.36
CA VAL A 217 -10.87 18.47 -0.56
C VAL A 217 -11.30 18.13 -1.97
N ASP A 218 -11.90 19.09 -2.64
CA ASP A 218 -12.34 18.96 -4.04
C ASP A 218 -11.14 18.72 -4.97
N ASP A 219 -11.35 17.92 -5.99
CA ASP A 219 -10.36 17.74 -7.05
C ASP A 219 -10.10 19.07 -7.76
N HIS A 220 -8.84 19.44 -7.93
CA HIS A 220 -8.47 20.72 -8.53
C HIS A 220 -8.65 20.75 -10.06
N ASN A 221 -8.77 19.59 -10.68
CA ASN A 221 -8.91 19.47 -12.12
C ASN A 221 -9.51 18.11 -12.51
N MET A 222 -9.97 17.99 -13.76
CA MET A 222 -10.55 16.76 -14.31
C MET A 222 -9.60 15.54 -14.24
N GLN A 223 -8.29 15.74 -14.26
CA GLN A 223 -7.34 14.63 -14.20
C GLN A 223 -7.32 14.01 -12.80
N GLU A 224 -7.40 14.82 -11.76
CA GLU A 224 -7.48 14.32 -10.37
C GLU A 224 -8.79 13.57 -10.15
N GLU A 225 -9.92 14.15 -10.57
CA GLU A 225 -11.21 13.49 -10.52
C GLU A 225 -11.22 12.17 -11.28
N ALA A 226 -10.73 12.17 -12.52
CA ALA A 226 -10.63 10.95 -13.33
C ALA A 226 -9.75 9.90 -12.68
N THR A 227 -8.62 10.28 -12.08
CA THR A 227 -7.71 9.36 -11.40
C THR A 227 -8.38 8.74 -10.17
N ARG A 228 -9.09 9.53 -9.38
CA ARG A 228 -9.84 9.08 -8.22
C ARG A 228 -10.95 8.09 -8.59
N HIS A 229 -11.75 8.40 -9.58
CA HIS A 229 -12.81 7.52 -10.04
C HIS A 229 -12.26 6.25 -10.70
N PHE A 230 -11.21 6.38 -11.50
CA PHE A 230 -10.61 5.23 -12.16
C PHE A 230 -9.97 4.25 -11.17
N ALA A 231 -9.43 4.74 -10.06
CA ALA A 231 -8.91 3.89 -8.98
C ALA A 231 -10.00 2.97 -8.39
N GLU A 232 -11.23 3.48 -8.21
CA GLU A 232 -12.37 2.67 -7.75
C GLU A 232 -12.75 1.57 -8.76
N ILE A 233 -12.60 1.88 -10.04
CA ILE A 233 -12.84 0.91 -11.14
C ILE A 233 -11.74 -0.15 -11.17
N GLU A 234 -10.47 0.25 -11.07
CA GLU A 234 -9.32 -0.67 -11.06
C GLU A 234 -9.37 -1.61 -9.87
N GLU A 235 -9.69 -1.09 -8.68
CA GLU A 235 -9.84 -1.89 -7.46
C GLU A 235 -11.12 -2.75 -7.49
N GLY A 236 -12.07 -2.45 -8.38
CA GLY A 236 -13.35 -3.15 -8.49
C GLY A 236 -14.28 -2.89 -7.30
N LEU A 237 -14.10 -1.79 -6.60
CA LEU A 237 -14.90 -1.42 -5.43
C LEU A 237 -16.09 -0.53 -5.80
N TYR A 238 -15.93 0.31 -6.83
CA TYR A 238 -16.96 1.23 -7.36
C TYR A 238 -17.60 2.12 -6.28
N GLU A 239 -16.84 2.47 -5.24
CA GLU A 239 -17.30 3.32 -4.14
C GLU A 239 -16.92 4.77 -4.43
N PHE A 240 -17.68 5.42 -5.31
CA PHE A 240 -17.38 6.79 -5.76
C PHE A 240 -17.62 7.86 -4.68
N GLY A 241 -18.35 7.52 -3.61
CA GLY A 241 -18.53 8.34 -2.40
C GLY A 241 -17.57 8.00 -1.25
N ARG A 242 -16.42 7.38 -1.56
CA ARG A 242 -15.45 6.92 -0.56
C ARG A 242 -14.94 8.03 0.35
N ALA A 243 -14.68 9.21 -0.19
CA ALA A 243 -14.17 10.35 0.57
C ALA A 243 -15.08 10.73 1.75
N GLU A 244 -16.38 10.77 1.51
CA GLU A 244 -17.41 11.08 2.51
C GLU A 244 -17.53 9.96 3.56
N LEU A 245 -17.46 8.70 3.13
CA LEU A 245 -17.48 7.55 4.04
C LEU A 245 -16.24 7.52 4.95
N GLU A 246 -15.06 7.78 4.39
CA GLU A 246 -13.81 7.85 5.15
C GLU A 246 -13.80 9.03 6.12
N ALA A 247 -14.23 10.21 5.70
CA ALA A 247 -14.34 11.38 6.57
C ALA A 247 -15.30 11.12 7.74
N ALA A 248 -16.47 10.52 7.48
CA ALA A 248 -17.40 10.15 8.53
C ALA A 248 -16.81 9.12 9.50
N ALA A 249 -16.08 8.12 9.01
CA ALA A 249 -15.44 7.11 9.83
C ALA A 249 -14.33 7.71 10.71
N ILE A 250 -13.55 8.70 10.21
CA ILE A 250 -12.51 9.38 10.98
C ILE A 250 -13.10 10.11 12.20
N HIS A 251 -14.25 10.73 12.06
CA HIS A 251 -14.93 11.40 13.19
C HIS A 251 -15.37 10.45 14.32
N LEU A 252 -15.49 9.16 14.03
CA LEU A 252 -15.88 8.15 15.03
C LEU A 252 -14.69 7.56 15.82
N VAL A 253 -13.46 7.85 15.42
CA VAL A 253 -12.25 7.32 16.08
C VAL A 253 -11.97 8.11 17.35
N THR A 254 -11.94 7.43 18.49
CA THR A 254 -11.55 8.04 19.77
C THR A 254 -10.03 7.97 20.00
N GLN A 255 -9.49 8.92 20.76
CA GLN A 255 -8.05 8.94 21.10
C GLN A 255 -7.59 7.64 21.76
N ALA A 256 -8.34 7.15 22.75
CA ALA A 256 -8.02 5.92 23.46
C ALA A 256 -8.05 4.67 22.53
N GLU A 257 -8.97 4.64 21.57
CA GLU A 257 -9.02 3.58 20.57
C GLU A 257 -7.80 3.64 19.63
N LEU A 258 -7.49 4.82 19.10
CA LEU A 258 -6.34 5.04 18.22
C LEU A 258 -5.03 4.66 18.90
N ALA A 259 -4.81 5.15 20.13
CA ALA A 259 -3.59 4.91 20.89
C ALA A 259 -3.40 3.41 21.21
N ARG A 260 -4.45 2.73 21.68
CA ARG A 260 -4.40 1.29 21.92
C ARG A 260 -4.12 0.50 20.64
N TRP A 261 -4.87 0.77 19.57
CA TRP A 261 -4.67 0.10 18.28
C TRP A 261 -3.28 0.32 17.71
N ALA A 262 -2.76 1.54 17.78
CA ALA A 262 -1.42 1.87 17.30
C ALA A 262 -0.33 1.14 18.09
N ARG A 263 -0.46 1.03 19.43
CA ARG A 263 0.47 0.25 20.27
C ARG A 263 0.46 -1.23 19.92
N ASP A 264 -0.75 -1.81 19.84
CA ASP A 264 -0.91 -3.23 19.52
C ASP A 264 -0.37 -3.59 18.13
N THR A 265 -0.40 -2.62 17.20
CA THR A 265 0.03 -2.81 15.80
C THR A 265 1.52 -2.57 15.60
N MET A 266 2.07 -1.50 16.17
CA MET A 266 3.40 -1.00 15.80
C MET A 266 4.52 -1.39 16.76
N LEU A 267 4.20 -1.71 18.01
CA LEU A 267 5.21 -2.16 18.97
C LEU A 267 5.33 -3.69 18.98
N PRO A 268 6.53 -4.23 19.24
CA PRO A 268 6.68 -5.66 19.45
C PRO A 268 5.87 -6.09 20.69
N PRO A 269 5.33 -7.33 20.72
CA PRO A 269 4.65 -7.82 21.90
C PRO A 269 5.61 -7.75 23.10
N ALA A 270 5.11 -7.22 24.23
CA ALA A 270 5.88 -7.22 25.46
C ALA A 270 6.28 -8.64 25.81
N THR A 271 7.57 -8.88 25.99
CA THR A 271 8.11 -10.20 26.41
C THR A 271 7.50 -10.53 27.77
N GLY A 272 6.50 -11.46 27.80
CA GLY A 272 5.93 -11.99 29.04
C GLY A 272 4.42 -11.79 29.26
N GLY A 273 3.65 -11.24 28.34
CA GLY A 273 2.22 -11.02 28.49
C GLY A 273 1.38 -12.03 27.71
N GLY A 274 0.46 -12.73 28.40
CA GLY A 274 -0.50 -13.66 27.83
C GLY A 274 -1.38 -13.03 26.74
N ALA A 275 -2.05 -13.88 25.97
CA ALA A 275 -2.94 -13.52 24.88
C ALA A 275 -3.90 -12.39 25.29
N ALA A 276 -3.77 -11.20 24.67
CA ALA A 276 -4.74 -10.14 24.84
C ALA A 276 -6.08 -10.60 24.28
N ALA A 277 -7.11 -10.57 25.13
CA ALA A 277 -8.47 -10.80 24.71
C ALA A 277 -8.91 -9.68 23.77
N GLY A 278 -9.21 -10.03 22.52
CA GLY A 278 -9.76 -9.13 21.51
C GLY A 278 -8.85 -9.03 20.28
N GLY A 279 -9.03 -9.91 19.35
CA GLY A 279 -8.75 -9.94 17.90
C GLY A 279 -7.90 -8.88 17.17
N ALA A 280 -7.07 -8.08 17.83
CA ALA A 280 -6.17 -7.16 17.19
C ALA A 280 -4.97 -7.94 16.60
N ALA A 281 -4.77 -7.82 15.29
CA ALA A 281 -3.63 -8.37 14.60
C ALA A 281 -2.34 -7.83 15.20
N ARG A 282 -1.66 -8.64 15.99
CA ARG A 282 -0.39 -8.29 16.59
C ARG A 282 0.65 -8.15 15.49
N GLY A 283 1.25 -6.98 15.36
CA GLY A 283 2.37 -6.55 14.56
C GLY A 283 2.82 -7.49 13.43
N ARG A 284 2.20 -7.36 12.24
CA ARG A 284 2.66 -7.99 10.99
C ARG A 284 3.65 -7.05 10.34
N ARG A 285 4.93 -7.21 10.61
CA ARG A 285 5.96 -6.26 10.17
C ARG A 285 6.84 -6.84 9.07
N LEU A 286 7.08 -6.05 8.03
CA LEU A 286 8.07 -6.29 6.99
C LEU A 286 9.01 -5.09 6.93
N SER A 287 10.31 -5.33 7.06
CA SER A 287 11.32 -4.31 6.79
C SER A 287 12.11 -4.65 5.53
N VAL A 288 12.37 -3.65 4.71
CA VAL A 288 13.27 -3.76 3.57
C VAL A 288 14.47 -2.88 3.81
N HIS A 289 15.64 -3.50 3.89
CA HIS A 289 16.94 -2.86 4.09
C HIS A 289 17.74 -2.86 2.80
N VAL A 290 18.06 -1.68 2.31
CA VAL A 290 19.00 -1.51 1.18
C VAL A 290 20.28 -0.92 1.72
N TYR A 291 21.37 -1.64 1.55
CA TYR A 291 22.70 -1.24 1.98
C TYR A 291 23.40 -0.49 0.83
N LYS A 292 24.01 0.67 1.12
CA LYS A 292 24.82 1.40 0.15
C LYS A 292 25.93 0.50 -0.42
N GLY A 293 26.35 0.75 -1.66
CA GLY A 293 27.25 -0.14 -2.41
C GLY A 293 28.57 -0.46 -1.74
N ALA A 294 29.09 0.44 -0.92
CA ALA A 294 30.34 0.23 -0.16
C ALA A 294 30.18 -0.63 1.11
N LEU A 295 28.95 -0.98 1.51
CA LEU A 295 28.69 -1.76 2.73
C LEU A 295 28.28 -3.19 2.38
N SER A 296 28.85 -4.15 3.10
CA SER A 296 28.31 -5.50 3.14
C SER A 296 26.94 -5.51 3.82
N VAL A 297 26.07 -6.39 3.36
CA VAL A 297 24.76 -6.61 4.00
C VAL A 297 25.00 -7.15 5.41
N GLY A 298 24.50 -6.43 6.41
CA GLY A 298 24.62 -6.82 7.81
C GLY A 298 23.67 -7.97 8.18
N PRO A 299 23.83 -8.54 9.36
CA PRO A 299 22.91 -9.54 9.88
C PRO A 299 21.51 -8.95 10.07
N PRO A 300 20.46 -9.78 10.00
CA PRO A 300 19.09 -9.32 10.30
C PRO A 300 19.01 -8.88 11.77
N PRO A 301 18.15 -7.90 12.10
CA PRO A 301 17.92 -7.48 13.48
C PRO A 301 17.48 -8.65 14.37
N GLU A 302 17.85 -8.60 15.64
CA GLU A 302 17.45 -9.61 16.63
C GLU A 302 15.92 -9.74 16.70
N GLY A 303 15.41 -10.96 16.73
CA GLY A 303 13.98 -11.26 16.75
C GLY A 303 13.28 -11.14 15.37
N SER A 304 14.02 -10.83 14.30
CA SER A 304 13.48 -10.82 12.95
C SER A 304 13.77 -12.13 12.19
N THR A 305 12.95 -12.38 11.16
CA THR A 305 13.11 -13.53 10.24
C THR A 305 13.60 -13.02 8.88
N PRO A 306 14.75 -13.46 8.38
CA PRO A 306 15.26 -13.05 7.08
C PRO A 306 14.40 -13.59 5.94
N ILE A 307 14.24 -12.79 4.89
CA ILE A 307 13.67 -13.20 3.61
C ILE A 307 14.79 -13.24 2.58
N ASP A 308 15.29 -14.41 2.28
CA ASP A 308 16.32 -14.59 1.24
C ASP A 308 15.68 -14.69 -0.15
N ASP A 309 14.57 -15.43 -0.26
CA ASP A 309 13.78 -15.59 -1.48
C ASP A 309 12.33 -15.11 -1.26
N PRO A 310 11.92 -13.99 -1.90
CA PRO A 310 10.54 -13.53 -1.84
C PRO A 310 9.51 -14.51 -2.40
N ALA A 311 9.87 -15.38 -3.34
CA ALA A 311 8.94 -16.36 -3.90
C ALA A 311 8.65 -17.46 -2.89
N ALA A 312 9.67 -18.02 -2.24
CA ALA A 312 9.53 -19.01 -1.19
C ALA A 312 8.77 -18.43 0.02
N HIS A 313 9.09 -17.18 0.41
CA HIS A 313 8.39 -16.48 1.48
C HIS A 313 6.87 -16.39 1.21
N LYS A 314 6.49 -15.92 0.03
CA LYS A 314 5.07 -15.79 -0.35
C LYS A 314 4.35 -17.13 -0.44
N ALA A 315 5.02 -18.18 -0.88
CA ALA A 315 4.42 -19.51 -1.01
C ALA A 315 3.98 -20.09 0.34
N ALA A 316 4.66 -19.71 1.43
CA ALA A 316 4.36 -20.16 2.79
C ALA A 316 3.22 -19.37 3.46
N LEU A 317 2.74 -18.28 2.85
CA LEU A 317 1.75 -17.38 3.45
C LEU A 317 0.37 -17.51 2.81
N ALA A 318 -0.68 -17.29 3.63
CA ALA A 318 -2.03 -17.10 3.12
C ALA A 318 -2.11 -15.84 2.25
N ALA A 319 -3.05 -15.80 1.31
CA ALA A 319 -3.30 -14.63 0.49
C ALA A 319 -4.69 -14.06 0.74
N HIS A 320 -4.77 -12.74 0.70
CA HIS A 320 -6.02 -12.02 0.63
C HIS A 320 -6.40 -11.87 -0.85
N LYS A 321 -7.59 -12.35 -1.19
CA LYS A 321 -8.22 -12.07 -2.48
C LYS A 321 -9.04 -10.81 -2.36
N PRO A 322 -8.77 -9.79 -3.17
CA PRO A 322 -9.57 -8.59 -3.20
C PRO A 322 -11.05 -8.89 -3.45
N THR A 323 -11.93 -8.22 -2.72
CA THR A 323 -13.36 -8.24 -2.97
C THR A 323 -13.67 -7.33 -4.15
N ARG A 324 -14.52 -7.79 -5.08
CA ARG A 324 -15.09 -6.93 -6.12
C ARG A 324 -16.56 -6.73 -5.85
N ASN A 325 -16.99 -5.50 -5.84
CA ASN A 325 -18.42 -5.18 -5.77
C ASN A 325 -19.07 -5.41 -7.14
N PRO A 326 -20.38 -5.71 -7.19
CA PRO A 326 -21.10 -5.69 -8.46
C PRO A 326 -21.01 -4.30 -9.09
N LEU A 327 -20.95 -4.25 -10.41
CA LEU A 327 -21.05 -2.97 -11.12
C LEU A 327 -22.30 -2.23 -10.66
N PRO A 328 -22.20 -0.94 -10.33
CA PRO A 328 -23.38 -0.16 -9.99
C PRO A 328 -24.37 -0.22 -11.16
N PRO A 329 -25.69 -0.26 -10.89
CA PRO A 329 -26.68 -0.25 -11.95
C PRO A 329 -26.48 1.02 -12.79
N VAL A 330 -26.56 0.87 -14.11
CA VAL A 330 -26.52 2.02 -15.03
C VAL A 330 -27.63 2.96 -14.59
N ALA A 331 -27.24 4.11 -14.01
CA ALA A 331 -28.22 5.15 -13.70
C ALA A 331 -28.89 5.54 -15.02
N ALA A 332 -30.20 5.34 -15.10
CA ALA A 332 -30.96 5.84 -16.25
C ALA A 332 -30.67 7.36 -16.32
N ALA A 333 -30.11 7.79 -17.43
CA ALA A 333 -29.86 9.20 -17.67
C ALA A 333 -31.23 9.93 -17.59
N HIS A 334 -31.37 10.76 -16.55
CA HIS A 334 -32.51 11.68 -16.40
C HIS A 334 -32.22 12.96 -17.18
#